data_b888685a5bf4463fcfb86b6073ed5066
#
_entry.id   b888685a5bf4463fcfb86b6073ed5066
#
_cell.length_a   1.000
_cell.length_b   1.000
_cell.length_c   1.000
_cell.angle_alpha   90.00
_cell.angle_beta   90.00
_cell.angle_gamma   90.00
#
_symmetry.space_group_name_H-M   'P 1'
#
loop_
_entity.id
_entity.type
_entity.pdbx_description
1 polymer ?
#
loop_
_entity_poly.entity_id
_entity_poly.type
_entity_poly.pdbx_seq_one_letter_code
_entity_poly.pdbx_strand_id
1 'polypeptide(L)'
;MEYRIEHDSMGEVKVPADRLWGAQTERSHENFPIGVGIETMPAEIIHAFGILKKAAAEANHALVPDRMTDEKLIVIKKACDEVISGNLTEEFPLVVWQTGSGTQSNMNSNEVIANRANQLAGKKLCHPNDDINMSQSSNDTFPTAMHIAAVISIEDKLIPAIETLITTFRKIEAENPDVVKSGRTHLQDATPVKFAQEVSGWRSSLEKDVELLRMAAGPLRQLALGGTAVGTGLNTPKGFDVRVAKEIANITGKDFATAANKFHALTSKDELVYAHGAIKATAADMMKIANDVRWLASGPRLGLGEITIPANEPGSSIMPGKVNPTQCEQVTMVAVQIMGNDVAVGMAATQGNFELNVFMPVLIYNFLQSVRLLAESIMAFNNNCAVGIKVNEEKMHHNLHNSLMLVTALNPYIGYENAAKVAHKAFDENTSLKEACVSLGFLTAERFDEVFHPEEMV
;
A
#
# COMPACT_ATOMS: atom_id res chain seq x y z
N MET A 1 -4.95 -25.35 32.23
CA MET A 1 -4.21 -24.11 32.03
C MET A 1 -4.00 -23.50 33.39
N GLU A 2 -2.79 -23.15 33.77
CA GLU A 2 -2.51 -22.47 35.03
C GLU A 2 -2.79 -20.98 34.88
N TYR A 3 -3.27 -20.34 35.96
CA TYR A 3 -3.57 -18.91 35.99
C TYR A 3 -2.80 -18.23 37.13
N ARG A 4 -2.40 -16.99 36.90
CA ARG A 4 -1.93 -16.09 37.97
C ARG A 4 -2.99 -15.01 38.22
N ILE A 5 -2.99 -14.42 39.38
CA ILE A 5 -3.88 -13.30 39.73
C ILE A 5 -3.12 -12.00 39.46
N GLU A 6 -3.68 -11.17 38.63
CA GLU A 6 -3.24 -9.81 38.36
C GLU A 6 -4.28 -8.82 38.89
N HIS A 7 -3.89 -7.56 39.05
CA HIS A 7 -4.75 -6.51 39.61
C HIS A 7 -4.72 -5.26 38.73
N ASP A 8 -5.87 -4.65 38.57
CA ASP A 8 -6.01 -3.29 38.06
C ASP A 8 -6.94 -2.46 38.95
N SER A 9 -7.31 -1.25 38.53
CA SER A 9 -8.19 -0.36 39.30
C SER A 9 -9.61 -0.90 39.54
N MET A 10 -10.01 -1.95 38.83
CA MET A 10 -11.32 -2.60 38.95
C MET A 10 -11.28 -3.87 39.83
N GLY A 11 -10.08 -4.33 40.22
CA GLY A 11 -9.90 -5.49 41.05
C GLY A 11 -9.09 -6.62 40.43
N GLU A 12 -9.28 -7.84 40.96
CA GLU A 12 -8.56 -9.05 40.55
C GLU A 12 -9.01 -9.57 39.18
N VAL A 13 -8.03 -10.07 38.39
CA VAL A 13 -8.26 -10.75 37.08
C VAL A 13 -7.37 -12.00 37.04
N LYS A 14 -7.91 -13.10 36.50
CA LYS A 14 -7.17 -14.32 36.21
C LYS A 14 -6.53 -14.22 34.84
N VAL A 15 -5.21 -14.19 34.76
CA VAL A 15 -4.44 -14.16 33.54
C VAL A 15 -3.72 -15.50 33.34
N PRO A 16 -3.65 -16.09 32.14
CA PRO A 16 -2.87 -17.30 31.92
C PRO A 16 -1.43 -17.12 32.41
N ALA A 17 -0.92 -18.10 33.19
CA ALA A 17 0.35 -17.94 33.90
C ALA A 17 1.58 -17.85 32.97
N ASP A 18 1.46 -18.41 31.78
CA ASP A 18 2.49 -18.44 30.71
C ASP A 18 2.52 -17.19 29.84
N ARG A 19 1.58 -16.25 30.02
CA ARG A 19 1.47 -15.04 29.19
C ARG A 19 2.14 -13.83 29.86
N LEU A 20 2.63 -12.91 29.03
CA LEU A 20 3.26 -11.67 29.50
C LEU A 20 2.25 -10.52 29.69
N TRP A 21 1.09 -10.56 29.05
CA TRP A 21 0.09 -9.52 29.27
C TRP A 21 -0.49 -9.56 30.69
N GLY A 22 -1.13 -8.48 31.11
CA GLY A 22 -1.65 -8.30 32.46
C GLY A 22 -3.18 -8.18 32.50
N ALA A 23 -3.66 -7.57 33.61
CA ALA A 23 -5.09 -7.49 33.93
C ALA A 23 -5.90 -6.71 32.90
N GLN A 24 -5.40 -5.56 32.41
CA GLN A 24 -6.17 -4.72 31.48
C GLN A 24 -6.30 -5.37 30.10
N THR A 25 -5.25 -6.05 29.64
CA THR A 25 -5.30 -6.83 28.39
C THR A 25 -6.29 -7.98 28.50
N GLU A 26 -6.25 -8.74 29.60
CA GLU A 26 -7.17 -9.87 29.79
C GLU A 26 -8.64 -9.40 29.82
N ARG A 27 -8.95 -8.31 30.54
CA ARG A 27 -10.30 -7.74 30.52
C ARG A 27 -10.74 -7.36 29.10
N SER A 28 -9.86 -6.79 28.30
CA SER A 28 -10.17 -6.43 26.92
C SER A 28 -10.40 -7.67 26.06
N HIS A 29 -9.58 -8.70 26.23
CA HIS A 29 -9.70 -9.97 25.54
C HIS A 29 -11.04 -10.66 25.83
N GLU A 30 -11.49 -10.63 27.11
CA GLU A 30 -12.78 -11.15 27.50
C GLU A 30 -13.98 -10.27 27.06
N ASN A 31 -13.80 -8.94 27.08
CA ASN A 31 -14.89 -7.98 26.83
C ASN A 31 -15.22 -7.82 25.34
N PHE A 32 -14.29 -8.11 24.43
CA PHE A 32 -14.45 -7.90 22.98
C PHE A 32 -14.23 -9.19 22.17
N PRO A 33 -15.09 -10.22 22.32
CA PRO A 33 -14.97 -11.46 21.56
C PRO A 33 -15.53 -11.29 20.12
N ILE A 34 -15.00 -10.33 19.36
CA ILE A 34 -15.46 -9.92 18.03
C ILE A 34 -14.33 -10.09 17.04
N GLY A 35 -14.48 -10.97 16.04
CA GLY A 35 -13.47 -11.20 15.01
C GLY A 35 -12.16 -11.82 15.53
N VAL A 36 -12.23 -12.53 16.65
CA VAL A 36 -11.07 -13.15 17.31
C VAL A 36 -10.35 -14.10 16.34
N GLY A 37 -9.02 -13.91 16.24
CA GLY A 37 -8.18 -14.69 15.33
C GLY A 37 -8.25 -14.29 13.85
N ILE A 38 -9.08 -13.28 13.50
CA ILE A 38 -9.20 -12.73 12.14
C ILE A 38 -8.86 -11.24 12.13
N GLU A 39 -9.67 -10.41 12.79
CA GLU A 39 -9.45 -8.95 12.87
C GLU A 39 -8.66 -8.60 14.14
N THR A 40 -7.45 -9.12 14.24
CA THR A 40 -6.49 -8.77 15.31
C THR A 40 -5.77 -7.45 15.00
N MET A 41 -5.24 -6.80 16.02
CA MET A 41 -4.43 -5.60 15.85
C MET A 41 -3.23 -5.90 14.94
N PRO A 42 -3.00 -5.12 13.87
CA PRO A 42 -1.91 -5.37 12.91
C PRO A 42 -0.52 -5.40 13.60
N ALA A 43 0.32 -6.32 13.16
CA ALA A 43 1.69 -6.44 13.65
C ALA A 43 2.50 -5.14 13.53
N GLU A 44 2.23 -4.37 12.48
CA GLU A 44 2.86 -3.06 12.24
C GLU A 44 2.59 -2.07 13.39
N ILE A 45 1.40 -2.10 13.98
CA ILE A 45 1.06 -1.28 15.16
C ILE A 45 1.80 -1.79 16.40
N ILE A 46 1.89 -3.10 16.58
CA ILE A 46 2.62 -3.71 17.69
C ILE A 46 4.11 -3.30 17.63
N HIS A 47 4.73 -3.44 16.47
CA HIS A 47 6.11 -3.03 16.24
C HIS A 47 6.30 -1.51 16.47
N ALA A 48 5.36 -0.69 16.00
CA ALA A 48 5.38 0.75 16.22
C ALA A 48 5.29 1.12 17.71
N PHE A 49 4.50 0.40 18.50
CA PHE A 49 4.50 0.54 19.95
C PHE A 49 5.86 0.17 20.57
N GLY A 50 6.51 -0.89 20.10
CA GLY A 50 7.87 -1.23 20.54
C GLY A 50 8.85 -0.07 20.31
N ILE A 51 8.82 0.55 19.13
CA ILE A 51 9.64 1.73 18.78
C ILE A 51 9.31 2.90 19.69
N LEU A 52 8.01 3.23 19.83
CA LEU A 52 7.53 4.34 20.64
C LEU A 52 7.93 4.18 22.11
N LYS A 53 7.71 3.00 22.70
CA LYS A 53 8.02 2.74 24.11
C LYS A 53 9.52 2.78 24.38
N LYS A 54 10.34 2.26 23.47
CA LYS A 54 11.80 2.38 23.52
C LYS A 54 12.25 3.84 23.51
N ALA A 55 11.73 4.63 22.56
CA ALA A 55 12.03 6.05 22.44
C ALA A 55 11.57 6.85 23.68
N ALA A 56 10.38 6.54 24.21
CA ALA A 56 9.87 7.17 25.43
C ALA A 56 10.73 6.88 26.65
N ALA A 57 11.22 5.65 26.80
CA ALA A 57 12.14 5.31 27.88
C ALA A 57 13.47 6.08 27.77
N GLU A 58 14.04 6.21 26.58
CA GLU A 58 15.26 7.00 26.33
C GLU A 58 15.05 8.50 26.62
N ALA A 59 13.90 9.05 26.17
CA ALA A 59 13.56 10.44 26.43
C ALA A 59 13.35 10.71 27.94
N ASN A 60 12.63 9.84 28.64
CA ASN A 60 12.42 9.96 30.08
C ASN A 60 13.73 9.80 30.87
N HIS A 61 14.60 8.87 30.46
CA HIS A 61 15.92 8.72 31.09
C HIS A 61 16.75 10.01 30.97
N ALA A 62 16.74 10.64 29.80
CA ALA A 62 17.48 11.88 29.59
C ALA A 62 16.91 13.09 30.37
N LEU A 63 15.60 13.11 30.61
CA LEU A 63 14.90 14.26 31.20
C LEU A 63 14.61 14.08 32.71
N VAL A 64 14.41 12.85 33.16
CA VAL A 64 14.05 12.50 34.56
C VAL A 64 14.79 11.24 35.00
N PRO A 65 16.14 11.23 35.05
CA PRO A 65 16.95 10.04 35.29
C PRO A 65 16.70 9.42 36.66
N ASP A 66 16.28 10.20 37.64
CA ASP A 66 15.94 9.70 38.99
C ASP A 66 14.71 8.76 38.99
N ARG A 67 13.82 8.89 37.99
CA ARG A 67 12.65 8.04 37.84
C ARG A 67 12.88 6.93 36.79
N MET A 68 13.47 7.26 35.66
CA MET A 68 13.89 6.31 34.64
C MET A 68 15.39 6.06 34.77
N THR A 69 15.76 5.14 35.65
CA THR A 69 17.15 4.82 35.94
C THR A 69 17.82 4.00 34.84
N ASP A 70 19.17 3.95 34.84
CA ASP A 70 19.93 3.11 33.90
C ASP A 70 19.48 1.65 33.91
N GLU A 71 19.23 1.09 35.09
CA GLU A 71 18.79 -0.30 35.26
C GLU A 71 17.44 -0.55 34.55
N LYS A 72 16.46 0.34 34.75
CA LYS A 72 15.15 0.28 34.08
C LYS A 72 15.31 0.43 32.57
N LEU A 73 16.05 1.45 32.13
CA LEU A 73 16.24 1.73 30.69
C LEU A 73 16.82 0.52 29.96
N ILE A 74 17.85 -0.14 30.51
CA ILE A 74 18.52 -1.28 29.87
C ILE A 74 17.52 -2.43 29.61
N VAL A 75 16.71 -2.79 30.60
CA VAL A 75 15.79 -3.93 30.48
C VAL A 75 14.56 -3.58 29.64
N ILE A 76 14.05 -2.33 29.73
CA ILE A 76 12.95 -1.85 28.91
C ILE A 76 13.34 -1.85 27.42
N LYS A 77 14.53 -1.34 27.10
CA LYS A 77 15.03 -1.35 25.70
C LYS A 77 15.11 -2.76 25.13
N LYS A 78 15.63 -3.72 25.89
CA LYS A 78 15.71 -5.12 25.47
C LYS A 78 14.32 -5.72 25.22
N ALA A 79 13.37 -5.49 26.12
CA ALA A 79 11.99 -5.95 25.94
C ALA A 79 11.32 -5.30 24.72
N CYS A 80 11.55 -3.99 24.49
CA CYS A 80 11.07 -3.30 23.30
C CYS A 80 11.68 -3.87 22.00
N ASP A 81 12.96 -4.21 22.01
CA ASP A 81 13.62 -4.83 20.84
C ASP A 81 13.00 -6.19 20.49
N GLU A 82 12.58 -6.97 21.48
CA GLU A 82 11.85 -8.23 21.24
C GLU A 82 10.45 -7.98 20.66
N VAL A 83 9.76 -6.90 21.07
CA VAL A 83 8.49 -6.49 20.46
C VAL A 83 8.69 -6.02 19.00
N ILE A 84 9.70 -5.18 18.74
CA ILE A 84 10.03 -4.65 17.42
C ILE A 84 10.39 -5.78 16.44
N SER A 85 11.12 -6.80 16.91
CA SER A 85 11.52 -7.94 16.09
C SER A 85 10.40 -8.96 15.86
N GLY A 86 9.24 -8.83 16.51
CA GLY A 86 8.11 -9.75 16.40
C GLY A 86 8.24 -11.00 17.26
N ASN A 87 9.27 -11.12 18.11
CA ASN A 87 9.48 -12.30 18.96
C ASN A 87 8.39 -12.48 20.03
N LEU A 88 7.62 -11.42 20.32
CA LEU A 88 6.54 -11.42 21.30
C LEU A 88 5.15 -11.23 20.69
N THR A 89 4.98 -11.48 19.40
CA THR A 89 3.72 -11.24 18.67
C THR A 89 2.52 -11.96 19.31
N GLU A 90 2.71 -13.17 19.84
CA GLU A 90 1.65 -13.94 20.49
C GLU A 90 1.16 -13.36 21.82
N GLU A 91 1.87 -12.38 22.36
CA GLU A 91 1.49 -11.65 23.57
C GLU A 91 0.52 -10.48 23.30
N PHE A 92 0.08 -10.31 22.04
CA PHE A 92 -0.81 -9.26 21.60
C PHE A 92 -2.12 -9.83 20.99
N PRO A 93 -3.01 -10.38 21.84
CA PRO A 93 -4.21 -11.10 21.37
C PRO A 93 -5.38 -10.19 20.98
N LEU A 94 -5.25 -8.86 21.18
CA LEU A 94 -6.39 -7.96 21.11
C LEU A 94 -6.89 -7.74 19.68
N VAL A 95 -8.21 -7.63 19.56
CA VAL A 95 -8.90 -7.37 18.31
C VAL A 95 -8.97 -5.88 17.98
N VAL A 96 -9.23 -5.58 16.71
CA VAL A 96 -9.49 -4.21 16.22
C VAL A 96 -10.74 -3.60 16.87
N TRP A 97 -11.75 -4.42 17.14
CA TRP A 97 -13.05 -4.05 17.72
C TRP A 97 -12.96 -3.88 19.25
N GLN A 98 -12.05 -3.01 19.69
CA GLN A 98 -11.81 -2.62 21.08
C GLN A 98 -12.25 -1.16 21.29
N THR A 99 -11.85 -0.53 22.41
CA THR A 99 -12.07 0.91 22.59
C THR A 99 -11.47 1.72 21.45
N GLY A 100 -12.22 2.68 20.94
CA GLY A 100 -11.85 3.43 19.75
C GLY A 100 -10.64 4.35 19.90
N SER A 101 -10.18 4.60 21.14
CA SER A 101 -8.93 5.31 21.44
C SER A 101 -7.67 4.44 21.38
N GLY A 102 -7.83 3.11 21.29
CA GLY A 102 -6.72 2.17 21.31
C GLY A 102 -6.07 1.99 22.70
N THR A 103 -6.75 2.38 23.77
CA THR A 103 -6.22 2.29 25.15
C THR A 103 -5.80 0.88 25.52
N GLN A 104 -6.57 -0.15 25.12
CA GLN A 104 -6.22 -1.52 25.46
C GLN A 104 -4.95 -1.97 24.72
N SER A 105 -4.73 -1.57 23.48
CA SER A 105 -3.48 -1.86 22.76
C SER A 105 -2.28 -1.16 23.39
N ASN A 106 -2.43 0.08 23.84
CA ASN A 106 -1.39 0.78 24.58
C ASN A 106 -1.07 0.03 25.90
N MET A 107 -2.11 -0.38 26.65
CA MET A 107 -1.92 -1.12 27.89
C MET A 107 -1.35 -2.52 27.66
N ASN A 108 -1.76 -3.21 26.60
CA ASN A 108 -1.16 -4.48 26.21
C ASN A 108 0.36 -4.33 26.02
N SER A 109 0.78 -3.31 25.28
CA SER A 109 2.21 -3.00 25.10
C SER A 109 2.90 -2.69 26.42
N ASN A 110 2.27 -1.89 27.28
CA ASN A 110 2.83 -1.55 28.59
C ASN A 110 3.01 -2.79 29.48
N GLU A 111 1.99 -3.65 29.55
CA GLU A 111 2.00 -4.86 30.39
C GLU A 111 3.03 -5.88 29.89
N VAL A 112 3.06 -6.16 28.59
CA VAL A 112 4.02 -7.09 27.97
C VAL A 112 5.45 -6.61 28.18
N ILE A 113 5.74 -5.34 27.89
CA ILE A 113 7.09 -4.77 28.03
C ILE A 113 7.52 -4.77 29.51
N ALA A 114 6.64 -4.37 30.44
CA ALA A 114 6.96 -4.35 31.87
C ALA A 114 7.25 -5.75 32.41
N ASN A 115 6.40 -6.73 32.10
CA ASN A 115 6.57 -8.10 32.56
C ASN A 115 7.81 -8.74 31.93
N ARG A 116 8.08 -8.49 30.64
CA ARG A 116 9.30 -8.98 29.99
C ARG A 116 10.55 -8.33 30.57
N ALA A 117 10.54 -7.02 30.83
CA ALA A 117 11.64 -6.30 31.48
C ALA A 117 11.92 -6.86 32.90
N ASN A 118 10.87 -7.17 33.67
CA ASN A 118 10.98 -7.79 34.99
C ASN A 118 11.60 -9.20 34.93
N GLN A 119 11.22 -10.02 33.94
CA GLN A 119 11.87 -11.31 33.68
C GLN A 119 13.35 -11.14 33.37
N LEU A 120 13.71 -10.18 32.50
CA LEU A 120 15.10 -9.91 32.14
C LEU A 120 15.93 -9.37 33.32
N ALA A 121 15.29 -8.63 34.22
CA ALA A 121 15.93 -8.13 35.45
C ALA A 121 16.04 -9.21 36.58
N GLY A 122 15.27 -10.29 36.48
CA GLY A 122 15.15 -11.29 37.54
C GLY A 122 14.47 -10.78 38.80
N LYS A 123 13.80 -9.63 38.74
CA LYS A 123 13.09 -8.99 39.89
C LYS A 123 11.98 -8.07 39.37
N LYS A 124 11.01 -7.71 40.23
CA LYS A 124 9.99 -6.71 39.95
C LYS A 124 10.63 -5.31 39.99
N LEU A 125 10.98 -4.78 38.83
CA LEU A 125 11.67 -3.50 38.62
C LEU A 125 10.82 -2.46 37.94
N CYS A 126 9.99 -2.87 36.94
CA CYS A 126 9.20 -2.01 36.09
C CYS A 126 7.70 -2.22 36.33
N HIS A 127 6.94 -1.11 36.29
CA HIS A 127 5.48 -1.09 36.37
C HIS A 127 4.89 -0.59 35.04
N PRO A 128 3.80 -1.21 34.52
CA PRO A 128 3.23 -0.83 33.23
C PRO A 128 2.87 0.65 33.13
N ASN A 129 2.19 1.21 34.13
CA ASN A 129 1.74 2.61 34.10
C ASN A 129 2.82 3.60 34.51
N ASP A 130 3.60 3.28 35.58
CA ASP A 130 4.53 4.25 36.18
C ASP A 130 5.83 4.38 35.38
N ASP A 131 6.27 3.29 34.72
CA ASP A 131 7.55 3.24 34.03
C ASP A 131 7.38 3.17 32.50
N ILE A 132 6.60 2.19 31.98
CA ILE A 132 6.47 2.03 30.52
C ILE A 132 5.60 3.13 29.92
N ASN A 133 4.55 3.55 30.64
CA ASN A 133 3.65 4.63 30.21
C ASN A 133 4.05 6.02 30.74
N MET A 134 5.23 6.15 31.35
CA MET A 134 5.71 7.42 31.92
C MET A 134 5.65 8.55 30.87
N SER A 135 5.08 9.71 31.25
CA SER A 135 4.91 10.90 30.40
C SER A 135 4.00 10.70 29.18
N GLN A 136 3.12 9.70 29.19
CA GLN A 136 2.28 9.33 28.06
C GLN A 136 0.80 9.16 28.46
N SER A 137 -0.06 9.19 27.48
CA SER A 137 -1.45 8.73 27.51
C SER A 137 -1.69 7.79 26.32
N SER A 138 -2.68 6.89 26.42
CA SER A 138 -3.13 6.15 25.21
C SER A 138 -3.60 7.08 24.09
N ASN A 139 -4.10 8.27 24.47
CA ASN A 139 -4.63 9.24 23.53
C ASN A 139 -3.56 9.84 22.60
N ASP A 140 -2.32 9.97 23.06
CA ASP A 140 -1.20 10.45 22.24
C ASP A 140 -0.29 9.31 21.72
N THR A 141 -0.23 8.15 22.41
CA THR A 141 0.58 7.01 21.96
C THR A 141 -0.02 6.30 20.78
N PHE A 142 -1.33 6.02 20.78
CA PHE A 142 -1.94 5.25 19.71
C PHE A 142 -1.86 5.98 18.35
N PRO A 143 -2.24 7.27 18.21
CA PRO A 143 -2.06 8.00 16.95
C PRO A 143 -0.59 8.12 16.54
N THR A 144 0.34 8.21 17.49
CA THR A 144 1.78 8.17 17.18
C THR A 144 2.20 6.83 16.61
N ALA A 145 1.75 5.72 17.20
CA ALA A 145 2.00 4.37 16.65
C ALA A 145 1.39 4.19 15.25
N MET A 146 0.19 4.75 15.01
CA MET A 146 -0.43 4.76 13.68
C MET A 146 0.47 5.44 12.64
N HIS A 147 1.00 6.63 12.95
CA HIS A 147 1.88 7.38 12.05
C HIS A 147 3.20 6.66 11.80
N ILE A 148 3.84 6.10 12.84
CA ILE A 148 5.07 5.32 12.69
C ILE A 148 4.83 4.10 11.78
N ALA A 149 3.77 3.33 12.04
CA ALA A 149 3.43 2.16 11.26
C ALA A 149 3.12 2.51 9.79
N ALA A 150 2.38 3.59 9.56
CA ALA A 150 2.01 4.06 8.22
C ALA A 150 3.25 4.47 7.40
N VAL A 151 4.12 5.31 7.97
CA VAL A 151 5.36 5.77 7.28
C VAL A 151 6.26 4.59 6.94
N ILE A 152 6.54 3.70 7.90
CA ILE A 152 7.38 2.52 7.68
C ILE A 152 6.77 1.62 6.59
N SER A 153 5.47 1.36 6.66
CA SER A 153 4.81 0.48 5.69
C SER A 153 4.81 1.06 4.28
N ILE A 154 4.60 2.36 4.12
CA ILE A 154 4.66 3.03 2.81
C ILE A 154 6.08 3.01 2.26
N GLU A 155 7.07 3.47 3.06
CA GLU A 155 8.43 3.71 2.57
C GLU A 155 9.28 2.46 2.45
N ASP A 156 9.09 1.48 3.35
CA ASP A 156 9.95 0.30 3.41
C ASP A 156 9.31 -0.95 2.76
N LYS A 157 8.00 -0.90 2.43
CA LYS A 157 7.30 -2.02 1.78
C LYS A 157 6.66 -1.63 0.44
N LEU A 158 5.76 -0.63 0.43
CA LEU A 158 4.98 -0.32 -0.77
C LEU A 158 5.84 0.33 -1.86
N ILE A 159 6.59 1.38 -1.54
CA ILE A 159 7.44 2.07 -2.52
C ILE A 159 8.46 1.12 -3.15
N PRO A 160 9.22 0.29 -2.41
CA PRO A 160 10.14 -0.69 -3.01
C PRO A 160 9.46 -1.71 -3.92
N ALA A 161 8.23 -2.13 -3.61
CA ALA A 161 7.46 -3.02 -4.48
C ALA A 161 7.13 -2.36 -5.83
N ILE A 162 6.70 -1.09 -5.80
CA ILE A 162 6.43 -0.30 -7.00
C ILE A 162 7.72 -0.10 -7.82
N GLU A 163 8.82 0.28 -7.17
CA GLU A 163 10.12 0.49 -7.82
C GLU A 163 10.66 -0.78 -8.50
N THR A 164 10.36 -1.94 -7.94
CA THR A 164 10.68 -3.23 -8.55
C THR A 164 9.91 -3.44 -9.86
N LEU A 165 8.61 -3.15 -9.88
CA LEU A 165 7.79 -3.26 -11.09
C LEU A 165 8.19 -2.23 -12.15
N ILE A 166 8.52 -0.99 -11.75
CA ILE A 166 9.07 0.05 -12.63
C ILE A 166 10.33 -0.47 -13.35
N THR A 167 11.22 -1.13 -12.60
CA THR A 167 12.46 -1.70 -13.16
C THR A 167 12.15 -2.79 -14.20
N THR A 168 11.15 -3.63 -13.95
CA THR A 168 10.69 -4.65 -14.89
C THR A 168 10.13 -4.00 -16.17
N PHE A 169 9.31 -2.97 -16.05
CA PHE A 169 8.78 -2.27 -17.23
C PHE A 169 9.86 -1.58 -18.05
N ARG A 170 10.85 -0.95 -17.42
CA ARG A 170 12.01 -0.42 -18.15
C ARG A 170 12.76 -1.48 -18.96
N LYS A 171 12.88 -2.68 -18.40
CA LYS A 171 13.49 -3.80 -19.13
C LYS A 171 12.65 -4.22 -20.34
N ILE A 172 11.32 -4.33 -20.19
CA ILE A 172 10.42 -4.66 -21.30
C ILE A 172 10.49 -3.61 -22.40
N GLU A 173 10.52 -2.31 -22.06
CA GLU A 173 10.71 -1.22 -23.03
C GLU A 173 12.02 -1.37 -23.80
N ALA A 174 13.12 -1.62 -23.10
CA ALA A 174 14.46 -1.77 -23.70
C ALA A 174 14.61 -3.01 -24.59
N GLU A 175 13.87 -4.08 -24.30
CA GLU A 175 13.87 -5.32 -25.08
C GLU A 175 12.97 -5.23 -26.34
N ASN A 176 12.07 -4.26 -26.42
CA ASN A 176 11.08 -4.12 -27.50
C ASN A 176 11.00 -2.69 -28.08
N PRO A 177 12.14 -2.05 -28.45
CA PRO A 177 12.16 -0.61 -28.75
C PRO A 177 11.44 -0.24 -30.03
N ASP A 178 11.35 -1.17 -31.00
CA ASP A 178 10.85 -0.89 -32.34
C ASP A 178 9.61 -1.71 -32.74
N VAL A 179 9.01 -2.43 -31.80
CA VAL A 179 7.80 -3.21 -32.06
C VAL A 179 6.60 -2.27 -32.18
N VAL A 180 6.07 -2.12 -33.41
CA VAL A 180 4.91 -1.28 -33.71
C VAL A 180 3.63 -2.12 -33.69
N LYS A 181 2.58 -1.57 -33.09
CA LYS A 181 1.26 -2.19 -32.96
C LYS A 181 0.14 -1.18 -33.22
N SER A 182 -1.07 -1.67 -33.41
CA SER A 182 -2.26 -0.80 -33.41
C SER A 182 -2.49 -0.25 -32.01
N GLY A 183 -2.61 1.08 -31.88
CA GLY A 183 -3.13 1.71 -30.68
C GLY A 183 -4.64 1.46 -30.56
N ARG A 184 -5.19 1.65 -29.35
CA ARG A 184 -6.64 1.55 -29.11
C ARG A 184 -7.13 2.64 -28.20
N THR A 185 -8.22 3.28 -28.60
CA THR A 185 -9.02 4.19 -27.77
C THR A 185 -10.46 3.70 -27.76
N HIS A 186 -11.14 3.74 -26.63
CA HIS A 186 -12.49 3.16 -26.49
C HIS A 186 -12.56 1.65 -26.82
N LEU A 187 -11.45 0.92 -26.72
CA LEU A 187 -11.26 -0.44 -27.25
C LEU A 187 -11.48 -0.58 -28.76
N GLN A 188 -11.51 0.53 -29.50
CA GLN A 188 -11.57 0.56 -30.98
C GLN A 188 -10.15 0.78 -31.52
N ASP A 189 -9.94 0.30 -32.76
CA ASP A 189 -8.68 0.49 -33.47
C ASP A 189 -8.36 1.99 -33.63
N ALA A 190 -7.11 2.33 -33.41
CA ALA A 190 -6.60 3.68 -33.50
C ALA A 190 -5.28 3.72 -34.30
N THR A 191 -4.64 4.87 -34.33
CA THR A 191 -3.34 5.05 -34.99
C THR A 191 -2.25 4.21 -34.30
N PRO A 192 -1.14 3.91 -35.03
CA PRO A 192 -0.05 3.10 -34.51
C PRO A 192 0.59 3.68 -33.26
N VAL A 193 1.12 2.80 -32.41
CA VAL A 193 2.01 3.10 -31.28
C VAL A 193 3.12 2.04 -31.22
N LYS A 194 4.26 2.37 -30.63
CA LYS A 194 5.23 1.36 -30.23
C LYS A 194 4.77 0.65 -28.94
N PHE A 195 4.98 -0.65 -28.84
CA PHE A 195 4.71 -1.37 -27.61
C PHE A 195 5.51 -0.80 -26.41
N ALA A 196 6.76 -0.40 -26.66
CA ALA A 196 7.56 0.31 -25.66
C ALA A 196 6.93 1.63 -25.19
N GLN A 197 6.24 2.38 -26.07
CA GLN A 197 5.52 3.60 -25.67
C GLN A 197 4.30 3.26 -24.78
N GLU A 198 3.56 2.20 -25.07
CA GLU A 198 2.45 1.73 -24.23
C GLU A 198 2.94 1.32 -22.84
N VAL A 199 4.01 0.52 -22.74
CA VAL A 199 4.64 0.14 -21.46
C VAL A 199 5.21 1.35 -20.71
N SER A 200 5.77 2.32 -21.42
CA SER A 200 6.27 3.56 -20.81
C SER A 200 5.17 4.36 -20.11
N GLY A 201 3.93 4.29 -20.63
CA GLY A 201 2.76 4.87 -19.98
C GLY A 201 2.47 4.19 -18.63
N TRP A 202 2.52 2.85 -18.56
CA TRP A 202 2.35 2.11 -17.31
C TRP A 202 3.44 2.46 -16.31
N ARG A 203 4.69 2.48 -16.76
CA ARG A 203 5.84 2.85 -15.91
C ARG A 203 5.72 4.28 -15.36
N SER A 204 5.36 5.23 -16.21
CA SER A 204 5.25 6.63 -15.82
C SER A 204 4.15 6.86 -14.77
N SER A 205 3.01 6.15 -14.85
CA SER A 205 2.00 6.18 -13.80
C SER A 205 2.59 5.76 -12.45
N LEU A 206 3.31 4.63 -12.42
CA LEU A 206 3.93 4.13 -11.19
C LEU A 206 5.04 5.05 -10.66
N GLU A 207 5.83 5.68 -11.52
CA GLU A 207 6.82 6.69 -11.10
C GLU A 207 6.14 7.89 -10.43
N LYS A 208 4.99 8.32 -10.98
CA LYS A 208 4.18 9.37 -10.38
C LYS A 208 3.57 8.94 -9.05
N ASP A 209 3.10 7.70 -8.94
CA ASP A 209 2.59 7.14 -7.68
C ASP A 209 3.63 7.16 -6.57
N VAL A 210 4.90 6.81 -6.87
CA VAL A 210 5.99 6.91 -5.90
C VAL A 210 6.18 8.35 -5.41
N GLU A 211 6.11 9.35 -6.29
CA GLU A 211 6.16 10.76 -5.90
C GLU A 211 5.00 11.14 -4.96
N LEU A 212 3.77 10.75 -5.32
CA LEU A 212 2.56 11.03 -4.53
C LEU A 212 2.63 10.37 -3.16
N LEU A 213 3.07 9.12 -3.06
CA LEU A 213 3.24 8.41 -1.81
C LEU A 213 4.31 9.07 -0.90
N ARG A 214 5.45 9.48 -1.47
CA ARG A 214 6.48 10.22 -0.72
C ARG A 214 5.96 11.56 -0.20
N MET A 215 5.22 12.29 -1.01
CA MET A 215 4.57 13.55 -0.58
C MET A 215 3.57 13.29 0.55
N ALA A 216 2.75 12.26 0.44
CA ALA A 216 1.73 11.93 1.42
C ALA A 216 2.30 11.39 2.75
N ALA A 217 3.46 10.75 2.73
CA ALA A 217 4.18 10.33 3.94
C ALA A 217 4.75 11.51 4.74
N GLY A 218 4.96 12.66 4.12
CA GLY A 218 5.50 13.85 4.79
C GLY A 218 4.70 14.30 6.03
N PRO A 219 3.41 14.61 5.91
CA PRO A 219 2.56 14.99 7.04
C PRO A 219 2.48 13.94 8.15
N LEU A 220 2.53 12.64 7.81
CA LEU A 220 2.52 11.54 8.78
C LEU A 220 3.74 11.53 9.73
N ARG A 221 4.81 12.26 9.41
CA ARG A 221 5.99 12.37 10.28
C ARG A 221 5.77 13.29 11.47
N GLN A 222 4.64 13.99 11.57
CA GLN A 222 4.27 14.84 12.69
C GLN A 222 3.57 14.01 13.77
N LEU A 223 4.16 13.94 14.97
CA LEU A 223 3.74 13.01 16.02
C LEU A 223 2.93 13.68 17.13
N ALA A 224 1.84 13.01 17.54
CA ALA A 224 0.97 13.45 18.62
C ALA A 224 1.61 13.33 20.01
N LEU A 225 2.62 12.46 20.17
CA LEU A 225 3.24 12.11 21.46
C LEU A 225 3.76 13.34 22.18
N GLY A 226 3.47 13.42 23.49
CA GLY A 226 3.70 14.58 24.31
C GLY A 226 2.46 15.44 24.53
N GLY A 227 1.34 15.21 23.78
CA GLY A 227 0.05 15.87 24.03
C GLY A 227 -0.68 15.32 25.25
N THR A 228 -0.38 14.08 25.63
CA THR A 228 -1.03 13.33 26.69
C THR A 228 -2.55 13.20 26.54
N ALA A 229 -3.33 13.47 27.59
CA ALA A 229 -4.76 13.17 27.63
C ALA A 229 -5.60 13.96 26.64
N VAL A 230 -5.33 15.28 26.50
CA VAL A 230 -6.15 16.23 25.73
C VAL A 230 -5.35 17.22 24.86
N GLY A 231 -4.03 17.06 24.81
CA GLY A 231 -3.17 17.94 24.00
C GLY A 231 -2.35 18.98 24.79
N THR A 232 -2.56 19.08 26.11
CA THR A 232 -1.89 20.07 26.96
C THR A 232 -0.52 19.64 27.49
N GLY A 233 -0.16 18.37 27.29
CA GLY A 233 1.11 17.81 27.82
C GLY A 233 1.12 17.62 29.34
N LEU A 234 -0.04 17.39 29.95
CA LEU A 234 -0.15 17.18 31.40
C LEU A 234 0.77 16.05 31.86
N ASN A 235 1.53 16.31 32.93
CA ASN A 235 2.47 15.37 33.58
C ASN A 235 3.70 14.98 32.73
N THR A 236 4.01 15.70 31.67
CA THR A 236 5.27 15.50 30.92
C THR A 236 6.35 16.46 31.42
N PRO A 237 7.63 16.04 31.45
CA PRO A 237 8.74 16.96 31.63
C PRO A 237 8.87 17.88 30.39
N LYS A 238 9.35 19.10 30.61
CA LYS A 238 9.54 20.07 29.54
C LYS A 238 10.46 19.53 28.44
N GLY A 239 9.99 19.56 27.18
CA GLY A 239 10.75 19.10 26.03
C GLY A 239 10.65 17.59 25.75
N PHE A 240 9.79 16.87 26.47
CA PHE A 240 9.57 15.45 26.23
C PHE A 240 9.12 15.15 24.80
N ASP A 241 8.17 15.94 24.30
CA ASP A 241 7.60 15.79 22.95
C ASP A 241 8.66 15.92 21.85
N VAL A 242 9.55 16.91 21.96
CA VAL A 242 10.68 17.10 21.02
C VAL A 242 11.68 15.96 21.15
N ARG A 243 12.03 15.59 22.41
CA ARG A 243 13.04 14.56 22.66
C ARG A 243 12.57 13.20 22.18
N VAL A 244 11.36 12.80 22.50
CA VAL A 244 10.85 11.48 22.11
C VAL A 244 10.69 11.35 20.58
N ALA A 245 10.25 12.41 19.88
CA ALA A 245 10.18 12.40 18.43
C ALA A 245 11.58 12.22 17.80
N LYS A 246 12.61 12.85 18.39
CA LYS A 246 14.00 12.69 17.96
C LYS A 246 14.49 11.26 18.18
N GLU A 247 14.15 10.61 19.29
CA GLU A 247 14.54 9.21 19.55
C GLU A 247 13.81 8.26 18.58
N ILE A 248 12.53 8.51 18.26
CA ILE A 248 11.82 7.76 17.21
C ILE A 248 12.53 7.91 15.85
N ALA A 249 12.93 9.13 15.50
CA ALA A 249 13.69 9.38 14.27
C ALA A 249 15.02 8.62 14.26
N ASN A 250 15.76 8.60 15.36
CA ASN A 250 17.02 7.87 15.50
C ASN A 250 16.83 6.35 15.34
N ILE A 251 15.78 5.78 15.96
CA ILE A 251 15.52 4.33 15.91
C ILE A 251 15.09 3.90 14.51
N THR A 252 14.28 4.72 13.83
CA THR A 252 13.69 4.36 12.52
C THR A 252 14.53 4.79 11.32
N GLY A 253 15.44 5.74 11.51
CA GLY A 253 16.17 6.40 10.41
C GLY A 253 15.29 7.31 9.55
N LYS A 254 14.12 7.75 10.07
CA LYS A 254 13.15 8.58 9.36
C LYS A 254 12.92 9.90 10.10
N ASP A 255 12.64 10.98 9.37
CA ASP A 255 12.55 12.36 9.88
C ASP A 255 11.27 12.64 10.67
N PHE A 256 11.01 11.88 11.72
CA PHE A 256 9.90 12.16 12.63
C PHE A 256 10.16 13.41 13.48
N ALA A 257 9.11 14.19 13.68
CA ALA A 257 9.13 15.41 14.48
C ALA A 257 7.88 15.52 15.36
N THR A 258 7.95 16.35 16.40
CA THR A 258 6.77 16.64 17.22
C THR A 258 5.77 17.49 16.43
N ALA A 259 4.47 17.17 16.50
CA ALA A 259 3.42 17.97 15.85
C ALA A 259 3.33 19.36 16.50
N ALA A 260 3.22 20.38 15.67
CA ALA A 260 3.13 21.77 16.12
C ALA A 260 1.87 22.04 16.95
N ASN A 261 0.77 21.33 16.65
CA ASN A 261 -0.49 21.44 17.38
C ASN A 261 -0.95 20.07 17.86
N LYS A 262 -0.83 19.83 19.18
CA LYS A 262 -1.20 18.54 19.79
C LYS A 262 -2.72 18.31 19.82
N PHE A 263 -3.52 19.36 19.84
CA PHE A 263 -4.99 19.26 19.80
C PHE A 263 -5.47 18.75 18.44
N HIS A 264 -4.88 19.22 17.35
CA HIS A 264 -5.09 18.68 16.02
C HIS A 264 -4.62 17.22 15.94
N ALA A 265 -3.39 16.92 16.36
CA ALA A 265 -2.78 15.60 16.22
C ALA A 265 -3.54 14.50 17.00
N LEU A 266 -4.19 14.82 18.12
CA LEU A 266 -5.02 13.86 18.87
C LEU A 266 -6.35 13.58 18.17
N THR A 267 -6.96 14.59 17.57
CA THR A 267 -8.35 14.54 17.09
C THR A 267 -8.45 14.27 15.60
N SER A 268 -7.68 14.99 14.79
CA SER A 268 -7.73 14.87 13.34
C SER A 268 -6.92 13.65 12.86
N LYS A 269 -7.37 13.06 11.77
CA LYS A 269 -6.70 11.94 11.08
C LYS A 269 -6.62 12.20 9.57
N ASP A 270 -6.64 13.47 9.20
CA ASP A 270 -6.60 13.97 7.83
C ASP A 270 -5.31 13.55 7.09
N GLU A 271 -4.17 13.46 7.79
CA GLU A 271 -2.93 13.00 7.20
C GLU A 271 -3.03 11.53 6.74
N LEU A 272 -3.71 10.69 7.51
CA LEU A 272 -3.95 9.28 7.14
C LEU A 272 -4.96 9.18 5.98
N VAL A 273 -5.98 10.02 5.94
CA VAL A 273 -6.92 10.09 4.79
C VAL A 273 -6.19 10.52 3.52
N TYR A 274 -5.34 11.55 3.62
CA TYR A 274 -4.55 12.03 2.49
C TYR A 274 -3.59 10.95 1.97
N ALA A 275 -2.89 10.28 2.86
CA ALA A 275 -1.98 9.19 2.49
C ALA A 275 -2.73 7.98 1.89
N HIS A 276 -3.92 7.62 2.43
CA HIS A 276 -4.74 6.57 1.86
C HIS A 276 -5.27 6.94 0.47
N GLY A 277 -5.53 8.23 0.23
CA GLY A 277 -5.86 8.75 -1.11
C GLY A 277 -4.75 8.50 -2.13
N ALA A 278 -3.47 8.63 -1.75
CA ALA A 278 -2.34 8.28 -2.60
C ALA A 278 -2.24 6.77 -2.84
N ILE A 279 -2.47 5.94 -1.81
CA ILE A 279 -2.54 4.47 -1.95
C ILE A 279 -3.66 4.06 -2.91
N LYS A 280 -4.83 4.70 -2.80
CA LYS A 280 -5.95 4.48 -3.71
C LYS A 280 -5.63 4.86 -5.16
N ALA A 281 -4.88 5.96 -5.40
CA ALA A 281 -4.43 6.33 -6.73
C ALA A 281 -3.55 5.24 -7.34
N THR A 282 -2.57 4.75 -6.60
CA THR A 282 -1.73 3.61 -7.03
C THR A 282 -2.55 2.35 -7.33
N ALA A 283 -3.57 2.05 -6.50
CA ALA A 283 -4.47 0.92 -6.76
C ALA A 283 -5.27 1.09 -8.06
N ALA A 284 -5.68 2.32 -8.39
CA ALA A 284 -6.38 2.62 -9.64
C ALA A 284 -5.46 2.42 -10.86
N ASP A 285 -4.22 2.88 -10.79
CA ASP A 285 -3.24 2.70 -11.86
C ASP A 285 -2.86 1.21 -12.02
N MET A 286 -2.68 0.48 -10.95
CA MET A 286 -2.47 -0.97 -11.00
C MET A 286 -3.65 -1.72 -11.62
N MET A 287 -4.89 -1.31 -11.33
CA MET A 287 -6.08 -1.88 -11.98
C MET A 287 -6.07 -1.64 -13.49
N LYS A 288 -5.71 -0.42 -13.91
CA LYS A 288 -5.58 -0.08 -15.35
C LYS A 288 -4.50 -0.93 -16.02
N ILE A 289 -3.31 -1.03 -15.42
CA ILE A 289 -2.20 -1.81 -15.95
C ILE A 289 -2.59 -3.30 -16.07
N ALA A 290 -3.16 -3.88 -15.02
CA ALA A 290 -3.60 -5.27 -15.03
C ALA A 290 -4.67 -5.54 -16.10
N ASN A 291 -5.60 -4.61 -16.31
CA ASN A 291 -6.61 -4.72 -17.37
C ASN A 291 -5.99 -4.64 -18.77
N ASP A 292 -5.05 -3.74 -19.01
CA ASP A 292 -4.35 -3.67 -20.30
C ASP A 292 -3.61 -4.96 -20.60
N VAL A 293 -2.81 -5.47 -19.65
CA VAL A 293 -2.09 -6.74 -19.78
C VAL A 293 -3.04 -7.90 -20.06
N ARG A 294 -4.17 -7.97 -19.34
CA ARG A 294 -5.19 -9.00 -19.53
C ARG A 294 -5.84 -8.95 -20.90
N TRP A 295 -6.15 -7.73 -21.40
CA TRP A 295 -6.68 -7.54 -22.74
C TRP A 295 -5.68 -7.93 -23.83
N LEU A 296 -4.45 -7.45 -23.74
CA LEU A 296 -3.39 -7.77 -24.70
C LEU A 296 -3.09 -9.26 -24.78
N ALA A 297 -3.17 -9.98 -23.65
CA ALA A 297 -2.95 -11.43 -23.56
C ALA A 297 -4.19 -12.28 -23.87
N SER A 298 -5.35 -11.66 -24.15
CA SER A 298 -6.61 -12.38 -24.36
C SER A 298 -6.56 -13.32 -25.57
N GLY A 299 -7.21 -14.47 -25.46
CA GLY A 299 -7.31 -15.45 -26.54
C GLY A 299 -6.90 -16.86 -26.10
N PRO A 300 -5.86 -17.49 -26.72
CA PRO A 300 -4.83 -16.90 -27.62
C PRO A 300 -5.23 -16.71 -29.09
N ARG A 301 -6.26 -17.41 -29.59
CA ARG A 301 -6.61 -17.37 -31.02
C ARG A 301 -7.74 -16.41 -31.35
N LEU A 302 -8.74 -16.28 -30.46
CA LEU A 302 -9.98 -15.50 -30.68
C LEU A 302 -10.00 -14.15 -29.96
N GLY A 303 -8.95 -13.82 -29.21
CA GLY A 303 -8.75 -12.53 -28.58
C GLY A 303 -7.66 -11.71 -29.25
N LEU A 304 -7.14 -10.69 -28.53
CA LEU A 304 -6.09 -9.83 -29.07
C LEU A 304 -4.78 -10.60 -29.30
N GLY A 305 -4.34 -11.38 -28.33
CA GLY A 305 -3.16 -12.26 -28.44
C GLY A 305 -1.87 -11.54 -28.81
N GLU A 306 -1.75 -10.23 -28.51
CA GLU A 306 -0.60 -9.40 -28.85
C GLU A 306 0.58 -9.60 -27.92
N ILE A 307 0.33 -10.10 -26.70
CA ILE A 307 1.37 -10.56 -25.78
C ILE A 307 1.02 -11.93 -25.23
N THR A 308 2.02 -12.63 -24.70
CA THR A 308 1.82 -13.81 -23.85
C THR A 308 2.32 -13.53 -22.44
N ILE A 309 1.67 -14.16 -21.46
CA ILE A 309 2.01 -14.10 -20.05
C ILE A 309 2.29 -15.51 -19.52
N PRO A 310 3.03 -15.68 -18.41
CA PRO A 310 3.31 -16.99 -17.83
C PRO A 310 2.04 -17.78 -17.51
N ALA A 311 2.10 -19.08 -17.76
CA ALA A 311 1.10 -20.05 -17.37
C ALA A 311 1.46 -20.59 -15.97
N ASN A 312 0.82 -20.07 -14.94
CA ASN A 312 1.18 -20.40 -13.55
C ASN A 312 0.38 -21.57 -12.98
N GLU A 313 -0.81 -21.82 -13.52
CA GLU A 313 -1.74 -22.84 -13.02
C GLU A 313 -2.77 -23.26 -14.09
N PRO A 314 -3.39 -24.44 -13.98
CA PRO A 314 -4.50 -24.84 -14.84
C PRO A 314 -5.67 -23.88 -14.70
N GLY A 315 -6.17 -23.32 -15.80
CA GLY A 315 -7.24 -22.30 -15.80
C GLY A 315 -8.66 -22.85 -15.80
N SER A 316 -8.85 -24.18 -15.90
CA SER A 316 -10.19 -24.77 -15.95
C SER A 316 -10.20 -26.24 -15.53
N SER A 317 -11.25 -26.64 -14.83
CA SER A 317 -11.48 -28.05 -14.45
C SER A 317 -12.03 -28.92 -15.59
N ILE A 318 -12.58 -28.29 -16.66
CA ILE A 318 -13.24 -29.01 -17.77
C ILE A 318 -12.69 -28.66 -19.15
N MET A 319 -11.82 -27.62 -19.28
CA MET A 319 -11.19 -27.22 -20.54
C MET A 319 -9.68 -27.42 -20.44
N PRO A 320 -9.15 -28.59 -20.85
CA PRO A 320 -7.72 -28.87 -20.76
C PRO A 320 -6.89 -27.84 -21.53
N GLY A 321 -5.80 -27.37 -20.96
CA GLY A 321 -4.89 -26.41 -21.59
C GLY A 321 -5.34 -24.94 -21.53
N LYS A 322 -6.50 -24.65 -20.93
CA LYS A 322 -6.91 -23.24 -20.70
C LYS A 322 -6.04 -22.61 -19.61
N VAL A 323 -5.49 -21.44 -19.90
CA VAL A 323 -4.73 -20.60 -18.94
C VAL A 323 -5.46 -19.28 -18.77
N ASN A 324 -5.65 -18.85 -17.52
CA ASN A 324 -6.30 -17.60 -17.19
C ASN A 324 -5.25 -16.55 -16.75
N PRO A 325 -5.55 -15.24 -16.91
CA PRO A 325 -4.67 -14.15 -16.47
C PRO A 325 -4.82 -13.89 -14.94
N THR A 326 -4.64 -14.92 -14.11
CA THR A 326 -4.98 -14.91 -12.68
C THR A 326 -4.22 -13.85 -11.88
N GLN A 327 -2.99 -13.52 -12.29
CA GLN A 327 -2.24 -12.43 -11.68
C GLN A 327 -2.87 -11.05 -11.94
N CYS A 328 -3.46 -10.84 -13.11
CA CYS A 328 -4.23 -9.62 -13.39
C CYS A 328 -5.53 -9.59 -12.57
N GLU A 329 -6.18 -10.73 -12.41
CA GLU A 329 -7.42 -10.84 -11.64
C GLU A 329 -7.20 -10.51 -10.16
N GLN A 330 -6.13 -11.04 -9.53
CA GLN A 330 -5.82 -10.73 -8.13
C GLN A 330 -5.53 -9.23 -7.94
N VAL A 331 -4.79 -8.58 -8.86
CA VAL A 331 -4.54 -7.12 -8.80
C VAL A 331 -5.84 -6.35 -8.79
N THR A 332 -6.77 -6.68 -9.68
CA THR A 332 -8.07 -5.98 -9.77
C THR A 332 -8.92 -6.20 -8.53
N MET A 333 -8.92 -7.40 -7.93
CA MET A 333 -9.63 -7.68 -6.66
C MET A 333 -9.01 -6.90 -5.49
N VAL A 334 -7.70 -6.84 -5.39
CA VAL A 334 -7.01 -6.05 -4.36
C VAL A 334 -7.33 -4.57 -4.50
N ALA A 335 -7.35 -4.04 -5.72
CA ALA A 335 -7.73 -2.64 -5.96
C ALA A 335 -9.17 -2.36 -5.49
N VAL A 336 -10.13 -3.26 -5.74
CA VAL A 336 -11.51 -3.13 -5.25
C VAL A 336 -11.54 -3.10 -3.71
N GLN A 337 -10.78 -3.97 -3.03
CA GLN A 337 -10.70 -3.98 -1.58
C GLN A 337 -10.18 -2.64 -1.03
N ILE A 338 -9.13 -2.08 -1.65
CA ILE A 338 -8.56 -0.78 -1.27
C ILE A 338 -9.57 0.35 -1.44
N MET A 339 -10.37 0.34 -2.52
CA MET A 339 -11.47 1.32 -2.72
C MET A 339 -12.48 1.26 -1.58
N GLY A 340 -12.84 0.04 -1.11
CA GLY A 340 -13.72 -0.15 0.05
C GLY A 340 -13.08 0.35 1.35
N ASN A 341 -11.81 0.07 1.57
CA ASN A 341 -11.06 0.53 2.74
C ASN A 341 -10.94 2.06 2.79
N ASP A 342 -10.84 2.73 1.65
CA ASP A 342 -10.79 4.19 1.56
C ASP A 342 -12.04 4.84 2.15
N VAL A 343 -13.20 4.26 1.92
CA VAL A 343 -14.45 4.72 2.53
C VAL A 343 -14.40 4.55 4.06
N ALA A 344 -13.94 3.40 4.55
CA ALA A 344 -13.83 3.15 5.98
C ALA A 344 -12.84 4.13 6.66
N VAL A 345 -11.68 4.37 6.04
CA VAL A 345 -10.66 5.34 6.52
C VAL A 345 -11.23 6.74 6.57
N GLY A 346 -11.88 7.20 5.50
CA GLY A 346 -12.49 8.53 5.44
C GLY A 346 -13.60 8.72 6.48
N MET A 347 -14.51 7.75 6.60
CA MET A 347 -15.61 7.81 7.57
C MET A 347 -15.09 7.80 9.02
N ALA A 348 -14.11 6.94 9.33
CA ALA A 348 -13.53 6.90 10.67
C ALA A 348 -12.83 8.21 11.04
N ALA A 349 -12.19 8.87 10.09
CA ALA A 349 -11.56 10.18 10.33
C ALA A 349 -12.55 11.28 10.69
N THR A 350 -13.82 11.21 10.22
CA THR A 350 -14.86 12.20 10.55
C THR A 350 -15.36 12.12 12.00
N GLN A 351 -14.96 11.07 12.76
CA GLN A 351 -15.48 10.79 14.09
C GLN A 351 -14.62 11.37 15.23
N GLY A 352 -13.84 12.41 14.95
CA GLY A 352 -13.20 13.23 15.97
C GLY A 352 -14.23 14.12 16.68
N ASN A 353 -14.28 14.03 18.02
CA ASN A 353 -15.15 14.85 18.84
C ASN A 353 -14.30 15.51 19.92
N PHE A 354 -14.32 16.87 19.94
CA PHE A 354 -13.49 17.67 20.84
C PHE A 354 -12.00 17.25 20.75
N GLU A 355 -11.41 16.72 21.80
CA GLU A 355 -9.98 16.48 21.91
C GLU A 355 -9.54 15.06 21.52
N LEU A 356 -10.44 14.19 21.00
CA LEU A 356 -10.07 12.83 20.63
C LEU A 356 -10.92 12.26 19.48
N ASN A 357 -10.29 11.46 18.61
CA ASN A 357 -10.96 10.54 17.72
C ASN A 357 -11.00 9.13 18.34
N VAL A 358 -12.17 8.51 18.36
CA VAL A 358 -12.38 7.17 18.96
C VAL A 358 -12.73 6.09 17.92
N PHE A 359 -12.23 6.24 16.68
CA PHE A 359 -12.32 5.25 15.59
C PHE A 359 -10.94 4.86 15.06
N MET A 360 -9.90 5.10 15.88
CA MET A 360 -8.51 4.89 15.46
C MET A 360 -8.16 3.45 15.12
N PRO A 361 -8.59 2.41 15.87
CA PRO A 361 -8.28 1.03 15.53
C PRO A 361 -8.81 0.59 14.17
N VAL A 362 -10.08 0.86 13.85
CA VAL A 362 -10.66 0.50 12.54
C VAL A 362 -10.01 1.29 11.40
N LEU A 363 -9.66 2.56 11.63
CA LEU A 363 -8.99 3.40 10.64
C LEU A 363 -7.64 2.80 10.26
N ILE A 364 -6.79 2.54 11.25
CA ILE A 364 -5.44 2.05 10.97
C ILE A 364 -5.41 0.60 10.46
N TYR A 365 -6.36 -0.23 10.87
CA TYR A 365 -6.52 -1.58 10.34
C TYR A 365 -6.74 -1.56 8.82
N ASN A 366 -7.72 -0.76 8.35
CA ASN A 366 -8.02 -0.64 6.93
C ASN A 366 -6.86 0.01 6.15
N PHE A 367 -6.21 1.01 6.74
CA PHE A 367 -5.04 1.66 6.15
C PHE A 367 -3.90 0.66 5.92
N LEU A 368 -3.47 -0.04 6.95
CA LEU A 368 -2.35 -0.99 6.88
C LEU A 368 -2.68 -2.22 6.03
N GLN A 369 -3.94 -2.70 6.05
CA GLN A 369 -4.39 -3.74 5.15
C GLN A 369 -4.21 -3.30 3.69
N SER A 370 -4.58 -2.06 3.35
CA SER A 370 -4.44 -1.52 2.00
C SER A 370 -2.98 -1.48 1.55
N VAL A 371 -2.08 -0.98 2.40
CA VAL A 371 -0.64 -0.92 2.09
C VAL A 371 -0.07 -2.31 1.87
N ARG A 372 -0.36 -3.24 2.78
CA ARG A 372 0.16 -4.61 2.72
C ARG A 372 -0.33 -5.34 1.48
N LEU A 373 -1.66 -5.37 1.25
CA LEU A 373 -2.23 -6.05 0.10
C LEU A 373 -1.72 -5.48 -1.22
N LEU A 374 -1.58 -4.15 -1.33
CA LEU A 374 -1.07 -3.52 -2.54
C LEU A 374 0.38 -3.89 -2.81
N ALA A 375 1.24 -3.81 -1.80
CA ALA A 375 2.65 -4.17 -1.93
C ALA A 375 2.84 -5.65 -2.33
N GLU A 376 2.13 -6.56 -1.64
CA GLU A 376 2.19 -8.00 -1.93
C GLU A 376 1.62 -8.32 -3.32
N SER A 377 0.52 -7.67 -3.71
CA SER A 377 -0.11 -7.81 -5.03
C SER A 377 0.81 -7.37 -6.16
N ILE A 378 1.47 -6.21 -6.00
CA ILE A 378 2.45 -5.70 -6.97
C ILE A 378 3.62 -6.66 -7.12
N MET A 379 4.16 -7.18 -6.02
CA MET A 379 5.27 -8.14 -6.07
C MET A 379 4.85 -9.47 -6.70
N ALA A 380 3.65 -9.98 -6.38
CA ALA A 380 3.12 -11.20 -7.01
C ALA A 380 2.92 -11.00 -8.52
N PHE A 381 2.32 -9.87 -8.92
CA PHE A 381 2.15 -9.50 -10.33
C PHE A 381 3.50 -9.36 -11.05
N ASN A 382 4.47 -8.67 -10.43
CA ASN A 382 5.81 -8.55 -10.98
C ASN A 382 6.44 -9.91 -11.24
N ASN A 383 6.51 -10.75 -10.20
CA ASN A 383 7.28 -12.00 -10.23
C ASN A 383 6.63 -13.10 -11.08
N ASN A 384 5.29 -13.13 -11.12
CA ASN A 384 4.53 -14.21 -11.74
C ASN A 384 3.83 -13.81 -13.05
N CYS A 385 3.89 -12.53 -13.43
CA CYS A 385 3.30 -12.05 -14.68
C CYS A 385 4.26 -11.12 -15.45
N ALA A 386 4.60 -9.96 -14.91
CA ALA A 386 5.28 -8.89 -15.65
C ALA A 386 6.65 -9.32 -16.20
N VAL A 387 7.48 -9.99 -15.39
CA VAL A 387 8.81 -10.48 -15.81
C VAL A 387 8.77 -11.50 -16.96
N GLY A 388 7.63 -12.11 -17.20
CA GLY A 388 7.42 -13.11 -18.24
C GLY A 388 6.58 -12.65 -19.42
N ILE A 389 6.24 -11.36 -19.51
CA ILE A 389 5.54 -10.80 -20.68
C ILE A 389 6.44 -10.92 -21.91
N LYS A 390 5.89 -11.50 -22.99
CA LYS A 390 6.54 -11.60 -24.29
C LYS A 390 5.62 -11.05 -25.37
N VAL A 391 6.17 -10.27 -26.28
CA VAL A 391 5.44 -9.77 -27.44
C VAL A 391 5.16 -10.89 -28.45
N ASN A 392 4.03 -10.83 -29.09
CA ASN A 392 3.69 -11.63 -30.27
C ASN A 392 3.75 -10.70 -31.49
N GLU A 393 4.97 -10.52 -32.00
CA GLU A 393 5.22 -9.57 -33.10
C GLU A 393 4.40 -9.91 -34.35
N GLU A 394 4.25 -11.19 -34.70
CA GLU A 394 3.44 -11.62 -35.83
C GLU A 394 1.99 -11.16 -35.69
N LYS A 395 1.41 -11.31 -34.48
CA LYS A 395 0.04 -10.89 -34.20
C LYS A 395 -0.11 -9.37 -34.18
N MET A 396 0.85 -8.65 -33.59
CA MET A 396 0.87 -7.19 -33.60
C MET A 396 0.97 -6.66 -35.03
N HIS A 397 1.87 -7.17 -35.84
CA HIS A 397 2.03 -6.82 -37.26
C HIS A 397 0.76 -7.13 -38.05
N HIS A 398 0.18 -8.32 -37.89
CA HIS A 398 -1.08 -8.68 -38.56
C HIS A 398 -2.21 -7.72 -38.18
N ASN A 399 -2.42 -7.43 -36.90
CA ASN A 399 -3.46 -6.52 -36.45
C ASN A 399 -3.22 -5.10 -36.98
N LEU A 400 -1.98 -4.61 -36.92
CA LEU A 400 -1.60 -3.30 -37.46
C LEU A 400 -1.98 -3.16 -38.93
N HIS A 401 -1.53 -4.09 -39.80
CA HIS A 401 -1.72 -3.98 -41.23
C HIS A 401 -3.16 -4.23 -41.71
N ASN A 402 -4.01 -4.80 -40.84
CA ASN A 402 -5.45 -4.93 -41.10
C ASN A 402 -6.27 -3.76 -40.53
N SER A 403 -5.66 -2.83 -39.81
CA SER A 403 -6.38 -1.68 -39.27
C SER A 403 -6.74 -0.66 -40.34
N LEU A 404 -8.02 -0.34 -40.46
CA LEU A 404 -8.50 0.72 -41.36
C LEU A 404 -8.06 2.12 -40.90
N MET A 405 -7.68 2.29 -39.66
CA MET A 405 -7.23 3.57 -39.09
C MET A 405 -5.87 4.00 -39.60
N LEU A 406 -5.13 3.09 -40.24
CA LEU A 406 -3.90 3.40 -40.98
C LEU A 406 -4.15 4.34 -42.16
N VAL A 407 -5.40 4.45 -42.64
CA VAL A 407 -5.79 5.41 -43.70
C VAL A 407 -5.38 6.85 -43.36
N THR A 408 -5.19 7.15 -42.07
CA THR A 408 -4.71 8.45 -41.58
C THR A 408 -3.35 8.83 -42.18
N ALA A 409 -2.49 7.85 -42.50
CA ALA A 409 -1.21 8.08 -43.18
C ALA A 409 -1.38 8.68 -44.59
N LEU A 410 -2.53 8.48 -45.22
CA LEU A 410 -2.84 9.01 -46.57
C LEU A 410 -3.34 10.46 -46.53
N ASN A 411 -3.75 11.01 -45.39
CA ASN A 411 -4.31 12.35 -45.28
C ASN A 411 -3.45 13.45 -45.95
N PRO A 412 -2.11 13.46 -45.82
CA PRO A 412 -1.27 14.46 -46.46
C PRO A 412 -1.28 14.39 -47.98
N TYR A 413 -1.64 13.24 -48.56
CA TYR A 413 -1.54 12.98 -50.01
C TYR A 413 -2.89 13.08 -50.76
N ILE A 414 -3.97 12.62 -50.11
CA ILE A 414 -5.32 12.57 -50.73
C ILE A 414 -6.36 13.41 -50.00
N GLY A 415 -6.03 13.97 -48.85
CA GLY A 415 -6.94 14.76 -48.01
C GLY A 415 -7.88 13.88 -47.16
N TYR A 416 -8.41 14.46 -46.07
CA TYR A 416 -9.23 13.74 -45.07
C TYR A 416 -10.50 13.11 -45.65
N GLU A 417 -11.24 13.86 -46.51
CA GLU A 417 -12.50 13.36 -47.09
C GLU A 417 -12.28 12.13 -47.99
N ASN A 418 -11.21 12.14 -48.80
CA ASN A 418 -10.90 11.02 -49.66
C ASN A 418 -10.34 9.83 -48.86
N ALA A 419 -9.56 10.08 -47.83
CA ALA A 419 -9.13 9.04 -46.90
C ALA A 419 -10.34 8.37 -46.20
N ALA A 420 -11.34 9.13 -45.79
CA ALA A 420 -12.59 8.59 -45.28
C ALA A 420 -13.32 7.68 -46.28
N LYS A 421 -13.37 8.08 -47.56
CA LYS A 421 -13.97 7.25 -48.61
C LYS A 421 -13.20 5.94 -48.81
N VAL A 422 -11.87 5.99 -48.73
CA VAL A 422 -11.02 4.77 -48.79
C VAL A 422 -11.32 3.83 -47.62
N ALA A 423 -11.40 4.35 -46.42
CA ALA A 423 -11.69 3.53 -45.22
C ALA A 423 -13.10 2.90 -45.31
N HIS A 424 -14.13 3.69 -45.69
CA HIS A 424 -15.49 3.16 -45.86
C HIS A 424 -15.56 2.09 -46.93
N LYS A 425 -14.96 2.33 -48.12
CA LYS A 425 -14.93 1.33 -49.17
C LYS A 425 -14.21 0.06 -48.74
N ALA A 426 -13.07 0.19 -48.11
CA ALA A 426 -12.32 -0.96 -47.60
C ALA A 426 -13.14 -1.78 -46.59
N PHE A 427 -13.88 -1.11 -45.71
CA PHE A 427 -14.77 -1.75 -44.74
C PHE A 427 -15.95 -2.46 -45.40
N ASP A 428 -16.69 -1.75 -46.28
CA ASP A 428 -17.91 -2.25 -46.90
C ASP A 428 -17.65 -3.43 -47.84
N GLU A 429 -16.52 -3.40 -48.55
CA GLU A 429 -16.14 -4.44 -49.52
C GLU A 429 -15.19 -5.49 -48.95
N ASN A 430 -14.80 -5.35 -47.68
CA ASN A 430 -13.81 -6.23 -46.99
C ASN A 430 -12.51 -6.38 -47.82
N THR A 431 -11.98 -5.24 -48.28
CA THR A 431 -10.74 -5.14 -49.05
C THR A 431 -9.65 -4.41 -48.25
N SER A 432 -8.41 -4.43 -48.75
CA SER A 432 -7.34 -3.65 -48.16
C SER A 432 -7.50 -2.14 -48.47
N LEU A 433 -6.89 -1.29 -47.64
CA LEU A 433 -6.80 0.16 -47.90
C LEU A 433 -6.14 0.44 -49.24
N LYS A 434 -5.15 -0.35 -49.66
CA LYS A 434 -4.48 -0.24 -50.95
C LYS A 434 -5.45 -0.49 -52.10
N GLU A 435 -6.16 -1.62 -52.08
CA GLU A 435 -7.15 -1.98 -53.12
C GLU A 435 -8.26 -0.92 -53.22
N ALA A 436 -8.80 -0.47 -52.10
CA ALA A 436 -9.81 0.56 -52.04
C ALA A 436 -9.30 1.90 -52.61
N CYS A 437 -8.09 2.33 -52.21
CA CYS A 437 -7.49 3.58 -52.67
C CYS A 437 -7.25 3.59 -54.19
N VAL A 438 -6.69 2.50 -54.72
CA VAL A 438 -6.42 2.33 -56.16
C VAL A 438 -7.73 2.28 -56.96
N SER A 439 -8.73 1.53 -56.47
CA SER A 439 -10.03 1.43 -57.15
C SER A 439 -10.82 2.75 -57.22
N LEU A 440 -10.63 3.63 -56.21
CA LEU A 440 -11.17 4.98 -56.19
C LEU A 440 -10.35 5.97 -57.04
N GLY A 441 -9.22 5.55 -57.57
CA GLY A 441 -8.38 6.39 -58.43
C GLY A 441 -7.63 7.51 -57.69
N PHE A 442 -7.47 7.42 -56.37
CA PHE A 442 -6.80 8.47 -55.61
C PHE A 442 -5.27 8.36 -55.68
N LEU A 443 -4.72 7.12 -55.71
CA LEU A 443 -3.30 6.84 -55.88
C LEU A 443 -3.13 5.61 -56.78
N THR A 444 -1.97 5.50 -57.47
CA THR A 444 -1.57 4.24 -58.11
C THR A 444 -1.02 3.27 -57.03
N ALA A 445 -0.95 1.98 -57.39
CA ALA A 445 -0.42 0.97 -56.46
C ALA A 445 1.02 1.28 -56.04
N GLU A 446 1.86 1.72 -56.97
CA GLU A 446 3.26 2.10 -56.72
C GLU A 446 3.33 3.31 -55.79
N ARG A 447 2.50 4.35 -56.06
CA ARG A 447 2.49 5.56 -55.23
C ARG A 447 1.95 5.29 -53.84
N PHE A 448 0.99 4.38 -53.70
CA PHE A 448 0.52 3.95 -52.40
C PHE A 448 1.67 3.33 -51.57
N ASP A 449 2.41 2.40 -52.15
CA ASP A 449 3.55 1.73 -51.46
C ASP A 449 4.67 2.71 -51.12
N GLU A 450 4.89 3.77 -51.90
CA GLU A 450 5.88 4.81 -51.60
C GLU A 450 5.50 5.73 -50.42
N VAL A 451 4.24 5.85 -50.07
CA VAL A 451 3.78 6.83 -49.09
C VAL A 451 3.15 6.20 -47.85
N PHE A 452 2.90 4.90 -47.87
CA PHE A 452 2.19 4.20 -46.81
C PHE A 452 3.14 3.39 -45.92
N HIS A 453 3.65 4.04 -44.88
CA HIS A 453 4.60 3.48 -43.93
C HIS A 453 4.02 3.58 -42.51
N PRO A 454 3.20 2.61 -42.07
CA PRO A 454 2.62 2.62 -40.71
C PRO A 454 3.64 2.75 -39.58
N GLU A 455 4.83 2.18 -39.77
CA GLU A 455 5.93 2.21 -38.84
C GLU A 455 6.52 3.61 -38.60
N GLU A 456 6.31 4.53 -39.53
CA GLU A 456 6.77 5.93 -39.45
C GLU A 456 5.74 6.85 -38.76
N MET A 457 4.55 6.31 -38.39
CA MET A 457 3.49 7.10 -37.74
C MET A 457 3.66 7.23 -36.22
N VAL A 458 4.72 6.66 -35.61
CA VAL A 458 4.97 6.57 -34.18
C VAL A 458 6.17 7.41 -33.73
#